data_131dc7103c8397cc7e341f1adcda1e0a
#
_entry.id   131dc7103c8397cc7e341f1adcda1e0a
#
_cell.length_a   1.000
_cell.length_b   1.000
_cell.length_c   1.000
_cell.angle_alpha   90.00
_cell.angle_beta   90.00
_cell.angle_gamma   90.00
#
_symmetry.space_group_name_H-M   'P 1'
#
loop_
_entity.id
_entity.type
_entity.pdbx_description
1 polymer ?
#
loop_
_entity_poly.entity_id
_entity_poly.type
_entity_poly.pdbx_seq_one_letter_code
_entity_poly.pdbx_strand_id
1 'polypeptide(L)'
;MKNKVFHSAVTAISVFFFLGCETENDINQIGNLVPKTVDQDSSLPSIPINGTQLHVETFGNPNDPMVVFLHGGPGADYRNALNVKELAKDGFYVVFYDQRGSGLSKRHDKNTYSIQLVLDDLTSVIAHYKTSTNQKIFLFGHSWGAMLATAYINSYPNKINGIILAEPGGINKKLLDEYGESSRKINLLSEITSNLFYIDQFLTGKENQHAILDYKMGISSSFSYAKGNDEGIEGPSPFWRMGTAVLDGFVSISENEGFDFTTNLMKYNTKVLFLFGEMNKSYGYSFARKEAMYFRNAQIEEVKGTGHEMIYFKWENVHPIVLFYLNELK
;
A
#
# COMPACT_ATOMS: atom_id res chain seq x y z
N MET A 1 -59.20 42.26 -9.54
CA MET A 1 -57.86 42.48 -9.04
C MET A 1 -57.26 41.15 -8.56
N LYS A 2 -56.72 40.35 -9.45
CA LYS A 2 -55.90 39.14 -9.18
C LYS A 2 -55.26 38.74 -10.50
N ASN A 3 -54.04 39.23 -10.80
CA ASN A 3 -53.16 38.70 -11.86
C ASN A 3 -51.95 39.63 -12.05
N LYS A 4 -51.11 39.87 -11.00
CA LYS A 4 -49.84 40.60 -11.16
C LYS A 4 -48.74 40.13 -10.23
N VAL A 5 -48.78 38.90 -9.68
CA VAL A 5 -47.71 38.41 -8.76
C VAL A 5 -46.91 37.25 -9.34
N PHE A 6 -47.23 36.71 -10.54
CA PHE A 6 -46.59 35.47 -11.03
C PHE A 6 -45.46 35.65 -12.06
N HIS A 7 -45.13 36.90 -12.44
CA HIS A 7 -44.10 37.16 -13.45
C HIS A 7 -42.75 37.66 -12.95
N SER A 8 -42.62 37.92 -11.63
CA SER A 8 -41.36 38.44 -11.09
C SER A 8 -40.47 37.36 -10.44
N ALA A 9 -40.95 36.12 -10.28
CA ALA A 9 -40.18 35.04 -9.63
C ALA A 9 -39.39 34.16 -10.61
N VAL A 10 -39.72 34.21 -11.90
CA VAL A 10 -39.06 33.38 -12.91
C VAL A 10 -37.78 34.01 -13.49
N THR A 11 -37.69 35.35 -13.44
CA THR A 11 -36.56 36.10 -14.01
C THR A 11 -35.32 36.13 -13.10
N ALA A 12 -35.48 35.82 -11.79
CA ALA A 12 -34.35 35.82 -10.85
C ALA A 12 -33.55 34.52 -10.82
N ILE A 13 -34.09 33.42 -11.36
CA ILE A 13 -33.41 32.11 -11.36
C ILE A 13 -32.50 31.93 -12.59
N SER A 14 -32.73 32.71 -13.64
CA SER A 14 -31.95 32.57 -14.91
C SER A 14 -30.60 33.31 -14.91
N VAL A 15 -30.30 34.14 -13.93
CA VAL A 15 -29.05 34.93 -13.90
C VAL A 15 -27.93 34.26 -13.09
N PHE A 16 -28.24 33.24 -12.31
CA PHE A 16 -27.22 32.55 -11.51
C PHE A 16 -26.51 31.38 -12.21
N PHE A 17 -26.89 31.03 -13.44
CA PHE A 17 -26.29 29.91 -14.17
C PHE A 17 -25.17 30.28 -15.16
N PHE A 18 -24.79 31.55 -15.25
CA PHE A 18 -23.73 32.00 -16.17
C PHE A 18 -22.46 32.57 -15.50
N LEU A 19 -22.29 32.37 -14.21
CA LEU A 19 -21.00 32.55 -13.53
C LEU A 19 -20.34 31.19 -13.24
N GLY A 20 -20.48 30.25 -14.15
CA GLY A 20 -19.69 29.03 -14.17
C GLY A 20 -18.32 29.36 -14.71
N CYS A 21 -17.29 29.20 -13.90
CA CYS A 21 -15.88 29.26 -14.19
C CYS A 21 -15.54 28.92 -15.65
N GLU A 22 -15.24 29.93 -16.47
CA GLU A 22 -14.27 29.76 -17.54
C GLU A 22 -12.86 29.77 -16.88
N THR A 23 -12.48 28.71 -16.23
CA THR A 23 -11.09 28.34 -16.27
C THR A 23 -10.88 27.81 -17.68
N GLU A 24 -10.32 28.60 -18.60
CA GLU A 24 -9.69 28.09 -19.78
C GLU A 24 -8.70 27.02 -19.29
N ASN A 25 -9.09 25.75 -19.39
CA ASN A 25 -8.17 24.65 -19.18
C ASN A 25 -7.14 24.79 -20.31
N ASP A 26 -6.02 25.42 -19.98
CA ASP A 26 -4.88 25.45 -20.88
C ASP A 26 -4.52 24.01 -21.19
N ILE A 27 -4.91 23.58 -22.42
CA ILE A 27 -4.60 22.23 -22.93
C ILE A 27 -3.09 21.95 -22.90
N ASN A 28 -2.22 22.90 -22.51
CA ASN A 28 -0.77 22.78 -22.34
C ASN A 28 -0.33 22.59 -20.87
N GLN A 29 -1.22 22.69 -19.89
CA GLN A 29 -0.86 22.39 -18.50
C GLN A 29 -0.87 20.88 -18.24
N ILE A 30 0.10 20.42 -17.46
CA ILE A 30 0.12 19.04 -16.93
C ILE A 30 -1.17 18.85 -16.12
N GLY A 31 -1.91 17.77 -16.37
CA GLY A 31 -3.11 17.46 -15.61
C GLY A 31 -2.85 17.34 -14.11
N ASN A 32 -3.87 17.55 -13.31
CA ASN A 32 -3.83 17.47 -11.84
C ASN A 32 -4.86 16.47 -11.29
N LEU A 33 -5.23 15.49 -12.08
CA LEU A 33 -6.22 14.47 -11.75
C LEU A 33 -5.80 13.64 -10.51
N VAL A 34 -4.51 13.42 -10.35
CA VAL A 34 -3.89 12.73 -9.22
C VAL A 34 -2.67 13.51 -8.73
N PRO A 35 -2.23 13.30 -7.46
CA PRO A 35 -0.98 13.89 -6.97
C PRO A 35 0.21 13.57 -7.89
N LYS A 36 1.13 14.53 -8.02
CA LYS A 36 2.36 14.37 -8.80
C LYS A 36 3.26 13.33 -8.14
N THR A 37 4.01 12.61 -8.96
CA THR A 37 5.07 11.71 -8.51
C THR A 37 6.40 12.47 -8.35
N VAL A 38 7.35 11.87 -7.64
CA VAL A 38 8.67 12.47 -7.34
C VAL A 38 9.48 12.89 -8.57
N ASP A 39 9.25 12.29 -9.72
CA ASP A 39 9.85 12.70 -11.00
C ASP A 39 9.11 13.86 -11.68
N GLN A 40 7.91 14.20 -11.20
CA GLN A 40 7.09 15.32 -11.66
C GLN A 40 7.13 16.52 -10.69
N ASP A 41 7.51 16.29 -9.43
CA ASP A 41 7.63 17.31 -8.39
C ASP A 41 8.88 17.08 -7.54
N SER A 42 9.91 17.84 -7.82
CA SER A 42 11.20 17.75 -7.13
C SER A 42 11.20 18.25 -5.68
N SER A 43 10.08 18.82 -5.20
CA SER A 43 9.92 19.19 -3.78
C SER A 43 9.58 18.00 -2.89
N LEU A 44 9.12 16.88 -3.48
CA LEU A 44 8.84 15.66 -2.74
C LEU A 44 10.15 14.95 -2.33
N PRO A 45 10.24 14.48 -1.07
CA PRO A 45 11.42 13.77 -0.61
C PRO A 45 11.58 12.44 -1.38
N SER A 46 12.77 12.20 -1.92
CA SER A 46 12.98 11.02 -2.77
C SER A 46 14.43 10.59 -2.84
N ILE A 47 14.65 9.33 -3.21
CA ILE A 47 15.98 8.76 -3.50
C ILE A 47 15.99 8.10 -4.89
N PRO A 48 17.08 8.28 -5.67
CA PRO A 48 17.27 7.53 -6.90
C PRO A 48 17.82 6.13 -6.57
N ILE A 49 17.15 5.09 -7.06
CA ILE A 49 17.53 3.69 -6.83
C ILE A 49 17.23 2.86 -8.08
N ASN A 50 18.16 2.03 -8.52
CA ASN A 50 17.97 1.00 -9.56
C ASN A 50 17.19 1.50 -10.80
N GLY A 51 17.53 2.69 -11.30
CA GLY A 51 16.88 3.28 -12.48
C GLY A 51 15.48 3.85 -12.24
N THR A 52 15.03 3.96 -11.00
CA THR A 52 13.81 4.65 -10.58
C THR A 52 14.10 5.77 -9.58
N GLN A 53 13.05 6.47 -9.17
CA GLN A 53 13.05 7.44 -8.07
C GLN A 53 11.91 7.07 -7.14
N LEU A 54 12.25 6.80 -5.87
CA LEU A 54 11.31 6.39 -4.84
C LEU A 54 10.98 7.57 -3.91
N HIS A 55 9.71 7.76 -3.62
CA HIS A 55 9.26 8.65 -2.55
C HIS A 55 9.56 8.00 -1.20
N VAL A 56 10.14 8.78 -0.27
CA VAL A 56 10.65 8.27 1.01
C VAL A 56 10.46 9.28 2.12
N GLU A 57 10.23 8.80 3.34
CA GLU A 57 10.29 9.60 4.57
C GLU A 57 10.97 8.81 5.67
N THR A 58 11.68 9.49 6.56
CA THR A 58 12.35 8.85 7.69
C THR A 58 12.07 9.58 9.00
N PHE A 59 12.01 8.83 10.10
CA PHE A 59 11.74 9.34 11.45
C PHE A 59 12.68 8.69 12.46
N GLY A 60 13.12 9.46 13.44
CA GLY A 60 14.01 8.98 14.50
C GLY A 60 15.49 9.26 14.23
N ASN A 61 16.34 8.69 15.09
CA ASN A 61 17.79 8.87 14.95
C ASN A 61 18.37 7.82 13.97
N PRO A 62 19.09 8.21 12.90
CA PRO A 62 19.65 7.28 11.92
C PRO A 62 20.58 6.20 12.50
N ASN A 63 21.12 6.41 13.69
CA ASN A 63 22.00 5.42 14.35
C ASN A 63 21.25 4.37 15.18
N ASP A 64 19.95 4.53 15.39
CA ASP A 64 19.12 3.55 16.09
C ASP A 64 18.85 2.32 15.21
N PRO A 65 18.38 1.21 15.80
CA PRO A 65 17.92 0.05 15.04
C PRO A 65 16.86 0.47 13.99
N MET A 66 17.06 0.07 12.73
CA MET A 66 16.25 0.51 11.61
C MET A 66 15.02 -0.40 11.43
N VAL A 67 13.85 0.21 11.30
CA VAL A 67 12.60 -0.46 10.87
C VAL A 67 12.23 0.07 9.50
N VAL A 68 12.24 -0.78 8.48
CA VAL A 68 11.76 -0.46 7.13
C VAL A 68 10.31 -0.92 7.01
N PHE A 69 9.40 0.00 6.78
CA PHE A 69 7.99 -0.31 6.56
C PHE A 69 7.71 -0.61 5.10
N LEU A 70 7.00 -1.72 4.84
CA LEU A 70 6.61 -2.20 3.53
C LEU A 70 5.08 -2.15 3.41
N HIS A 71 4.57 -1.22 2.59
CA HIS A 71 3.14 -1.01 2.42
C HIS A 71 2.47 -2.12 1.60
N GLY A 72 1.15 -2.20 1.72
CA GLY A 72 0.29 -3.15 1.01
C GLY A 72 0.07 -2.82 -0.47
N GLY A 73 -0.87 -3.51 -1.07
CA GLY A 73 -1.24 -3.41 -2.48
C GLY A 73 -1.05 -4.75 -3.18
N PRO A 74 -0.13 -4.93 -4.14
CA PRO A 74 0.85 -3.95 -4.65
C PRO A 74 0.18 -2.70 -5.27
N GLY A 75 0.88 -1.57 -5.20
CA GLY A 75 0.40 -0.32 -5.79
C GLY A 75 -0.23 0.68 -4.81
N ALA A 76 -0.46 0.32 -3.52
CA ALA A 76 -0.85 1.30 -2.51
C ALA A 76 0.32 2.24 -2.14
N ASP A 77 0.23 2.92 -1.02
CA ASP A 77 1.31 3.73 -0.45
C ASP A 77 1.35 3.57 1.08
N TYR A 78 2.33 4.18 1.74
CA TYR A 78 2.47 4.04 3.20
C TYR A 78 1.61 5.02 4.01
N ARG A 79 0.78 5.86 3.39
CA ARG A 79 0.03 6.92 4.08
C ARG A 79 -0.90 6.38 5.15
N ASN A 80 -1.56 5.24 4.92
CA ASN A 80 -2.42 4.59 5.92
C ASN A 80 -1.65 3.98 7.10
N ALA A 81 -0.33 3.87 6.98
CA ALA A 81 0.54 3.29 8.01
C ALA A 81 1.49 4.31 8.67
N LEU A 82 1.26 5.62 8.49
CA LEU A 82 2.10 6.67 9.08
C LEU A 82 2.18 6.60 10.62
N ASN A 83 1.24 5.94 11.29
CA ASN A 83 1.29 5.69 12.73
C ASN A 83 2.56 4.92 13.14
N VAL A 84 3.12 4.08 12.28
CA VAL A 84 4.38 3.33 12.55
C VAL A 84 5.56 4.27 12.87
N LYS A 85 5.52 5.54 12.44
CA LYS A 85 6.53 6.54 12.80
C LYS A 85 6.69 6.75 14.30
N GLU A 86 5.68 6.37 15.11
CA GLU A 86 5.75 6.51 16.57
C GLU A 86 6.84 5.63 17.20
N LEU A 87 7.25 4.53 16.52
CA LEU A 87 8.41 3.74 16.94
C LEU A 87 9.70 4.57 17.02
N ALA A 88 9.76 5.73 16.34
CA ALA A 88 10.88 6.66 16.47
C ALA A 88 11.01 7.23 17.89
N LYS A 89 9.90 7.37 18.62
CA LYS A 89 9.90 7.82 20.03
C LYS A 89 10.41 6.70 20.97
N ASP A 90 10.37 5.44 20.51
CA ASP A 90 10.82 4.26 21.25
C ASP A 90 12.28 3.87 20.92
N GLY A 91 13.00 4.73 20.20
CA GLY A 91 14.41 4.54 19.87
C GLY A 91 14.63 3.61 18.68
N PHE A 92 13.80 3.73 17.65
CA PHE A 92 13.98 3.12 16.33
C PHE A 92 14.12 4.17 15.26
N TYR A 93 14.87 3.86 14.21
CA TYR A 93 14.94 4.63 12.98
C TYR A 93 13.94 4.05 11.98
N VAL A 94 12.84 4.75 11.73
CA VAL A 94 11.76 4.28 10.87
C VAL A 94 11.95 4.84 9.46
N VAL A 95 11.98 3.95 8.48
CA VAL A 95 12.10 4.27 7.06
C VAL A 95 10.82 3.85 6.33
N PHE A 96 10.14 4.82 5.75
CA PHE A 96 9.04 4.60 4.82
C PHE A 96 9.50 4.83 3.40
N TYR A 97 9.01 4.05 2.48
CA TYR A 97 9.12 4.33 1.05
C TYR A 97 7.91 3.82 0.29
N ASP A 98 7.48 4.55 -0.69
CA ASP A 98 6.55 4.04 -1.69
C ASP A 98 7.33 3.13 -2.64
N GLN A 99 6.91 1.87 -2.75
CA GLN A 99 7.57 0.90 -3.62
C GLN A 99 7.51 1.37 -5.07
N ARG A 100 8.39 0.86 -5.91
CA ARG A 100 8.46 1.18 -7.35
C ARG A 100 7.07 1.16 -7.99
N GLY A 101 6.68 2.25 -8.65
CA GLY A 101 5.39 2.39 -9.32
C GLY A 101 4.19 2.63 -8.41
N SER A 102 4.38 2.68 -7.10
CA SER A 102 3.35 2.86 -6.07
C SER A 102 3.37 4.28 -5.51
N GLY A 103 2.30 4.69 -4.85
CA GLY A 103 2.22 5.96 -4.13
C GLY A 103 2.69 7.15 -4.97
N LEU A 104 3.61 7.93 -4.42
CA LEU A 104 4.25 9.06 -5.10
C LEU A 104 5.57 8.70 -5.80
N SER A 105 6.00 7.43 -5.78
CA SER A 105 7.17 6.97 -6.53
C SER A 105 6.93 7.01 -8.03
N LYS A 106 8.03 7.10 -8.80
CA LYS A 106 8.02 7.14 -10.27
C LYS A 106 7.27 5.94 -10.87
N ARG A 107 6.47 6.19 -11.88
CA ARG A 107 5.69 5.18 -12.63
C ARG A 107 6.54 4.48 -13.68
N HIS A 108 6.20 3.23 -13.94
CA HIS A 108 6.82 2.36 -14.96
C HIS A 108 5.75 1.52 -15.65
N ASP A 109 6.06 1.03 -16.85
CA ASP A 109 5.20 0.12 -17.58
C ASP A 109 5.03 -1.21 -16.85
N LYS A 110 3.82 -1.78 -16.90
CA LYS A 110 3.46 -3.00 -16.18
C LYS A 110 4.37 -4.21 -16.46
N ASN A 111 4.93 -4.28 -17.67
CA ASN A 111 5.81 -5.38 -18.09
C ASN A 111 7.25 -5.26 -17.58
N THR A 112 7.59 -4.20 -16.84
CA THR A 112 8.93 -3.97 -16.30
C THR A 112 9.11 -4.50 -14.88
N TYR A 113 8.04 -4.94 -14.23
CA TYR A 113 8.09 -5.44 -12.86
C TYR A 113 8.54 -6.90 -12.80
N SER A 114 9.25 -7.25 -11.75
CA SER A 114 9.56 -8.63 -11.36
C SER A 114 9.76 -8.71 -9.85
N ILE A 115 9.63 -9.89 -9.28
CA ILE A 115 9.92 -10.12 -7.84
C ILE A 115 11.37 -9.74 -7.52
N GLN A 116 12.34 -10.16 -8.35
CA GLN A 116 13.75 -9.84 -8.12
C GLN A 116 13.99 -8.32 -8.09
N LEU A 117 13.37 -7.57 -9.00
CA LEU A 117 13.55 -6.11 -9.07
C LEU A 117 13.10 -5.40 -7.77
N VAL A 118 11.96 -5.80 -7.19
CA VAL A 118 11.50 -5.18 -5.93
C VAL A 118 12.32 -5.64 -4.72
N LEU A 119 12.91 -6.84 -4.74
CA LEU A 119 13.89 -7.28 -3.75
C LEU A 119 15.21 -6.48 -3.84
N ASP A 120 15.65 -6.18 -5.06
CA ASP A 120 16.84 -5.36 -5.31
C ASP A 120 16.59 -3.90 -4.87
N ASP A 121 15.39 -3.37 -5.09
CA ASP A 121 14.99 -2.05 -4.58
C ASP A 121 15.01 -2.02 -3.05
N LEU A 122 14.42 -3.00 -2.38
CA LEU A 122 14.46 -3.09 -0.91
C LEU A 122 15.89 -3.20 -0.39
N THR A 123 16.74 -4.01 -1.04
CA THR A 123 18.16 -4.10 -0.70
C THR A 123 18.85 -2.75 -0.79
N SER A 124 18.55 -1.98 -1.83
CA SER A 124 19.14 -0.67 -2.07
C SER A 124 18.61 0.39 -1.10
N VAL A 125 17.31 0.35 -0.74
CA VAL A 125 16.73 1.22 0.32
C VAL A 125 17.42 0.94 1.65
N ILE A 126 17.56 -0.32 2.04
CA ILE A 126 18.27 -0.72 3.26
C ILE A 126 19.71 -0.20 3.23
N ALA A 127 20.43 -0.41 2.13
CA ALA A 127 21.82 0.03 2.00
C ALA A 127 21.98 1.57 2.04
N HIS A 128 21.00 2.30 1.49
CA HIS A 128 21.00 3.77 1.48
C HIS A 128 20.88 4.37 2.88
N TYR A 129 20.03 3.78 3.74
CA TYR A 129 19.74 4.31 5.07
C TYR A 129 20.57 3.68 6.19
N LYS A 130 21.22 2.55 5.93
CA LYS A 130 22.06 1.87 6.91
C LYS A 130 23.33 2.68 7.22
N THR A 131 23.53 3.06 8.48
CA THR A 131 24.64 3.92 8.91
C THR A 131 25.88 3.15 9.39
N SER A 132 25.72 1.88 9.80
CA SER A 132 26.83 1.05 10.27
C SER A 132 26.62 -0.43 9.95
N THR A 133 27.71 -1.21 9.91
CA THR A 133 27.67 -2.66 9.67
C THR A 133 26.89 -3.41 10.75
N ASN A 134 26.88 -2.91 11.99
CA ASN A 134 26.28 -3.53 13.15
C ASN A 134 24.84 -3.06 13.42
N GLN A 135 24.33 -2.08 12.64
CA GLN A 135 22.95 -1.61 12.81
C GLN A 135 21.98 -2.74 12.55
N LYS A 136 21.11 -2.99 13.52
CA LYS A 136 20.04 -4.00 13.39
C LYS A 136 18.97 -3.48 12.42
N ILE A 137 18.44 -4.39 11.63
CA ILE A 137 17.46 -4.08 10.57
C ILE A 137 16.24 -4.97 10.77
N PHE A 138 15.08 -4.34 10.81
CA PHE A 138 13.78 -4.97 10.93
C PHE A 138 12.93 -4.62 9.72
N LEU A 139 12.12 -5.57 9.23
CA LEU A 139 11.09 -5.32 8.23
C LEU A 139 9.73 -5.39 8.91
N PHE A 140 8.90 -4.41 8.65
CA PHE A 140 7.49 -4.43 9.05
C PHE A 140 6.63 -4.33 7.80
N GLY A 141 6.04 -5.44 7.38
CA GLY A 141 5.21 -5.53 6.19
C GLY A 141 3.73 -5.65 6.53
N HIS A 142 2.89 -5.00 5.74
CA HIS A 142 1.44 -5.13 5.77
C HIS A 142 0.93 -5.67 4.43
N SER A 143 0.06 -6.69 4.45
CA SER A 143 -0.55 -7.26 3.24
C SER A 143 0.52 -7.67 2.20
N TRP A 144 0.50 -7.14 0.98
CA TRP A 144 1.56 -7.34 -0.01
C TRP A 144 2.96 -7.02 0.56
N GLY A 145 3.10 -5.99 1.38
CA GLY A 145 4.37 -5.66 2.03
C GLY A 145 4.88 -6.79 2.95
N ALA A 146 3.98 -7.53 3.58
CA ALA A 146 4.34 -8.71 4.37
C ALA A 146 4.76 -9.89 3.46
N MET A 147 4.13 -10.05 2.29
CA MET A 147 4.59 -11.01 1.28
C MET A 147 5.99 -10.64 0.78
N LEU A 148 6.26 -9.36 0.51
CA LEU A 148 7.57 -8.87 0.10
C LEU A 148 8.64 -9.08 1.18
N ALA A 149 8.33 -8.82 2.46
CA ALA A 149 9.22 -9.12 3.59
C ALA A 149 9.56 -10.62 3.66
N THR A 150 8.57 -11.48 3.43
CA THR A 150 8.75 -12.94 3.37
C THR A 150 9.63 -13.34 2.20
N ALA A 151 9.38 -12.82 0.99
CA ALA A 151 10.23 -13.04 -0.19
C ALA A 151 11.67 -12.60 0.05
N TYR A 152 11.85 -11.48 0.77
CA TYR A 152 13.18 -10.96 1.07
C TYR A 152 13.98 -11.91 1.97
N ILE A 153 13.43 -12.39 3.08
CA ILE A 153 14.13 -13.32 3.96
C ILE A 153 14.26 -14.73 3.36
N ASN A 154 13.34 -15.11 2.46
CA ASN A 154 13.49 -16.34 1.68
C ASN A 154 14.73 -16.30 0.77
N SER A 155 15.01 -15.14 0.18
CA SER A 155 16.19 -14.90 -0.67
C SER A 155 17.45 -14.58 0.13
N TYR A 156 17.31 -13.86 1.26
CA TYR A 156 18.42 -13.33 2.06
C TYR A 156 18.24 -13.58 3.57
N PRO A 157 18.20 -14.83 4.05
CA PRO A 157 17.80 -15.18 5.42
C PRO A 157 18.70 -14.61 6.52
N ASN A 158 19.91 -14.18 6.19
CA ASN A 158 20.89 -13.68 7.16
C ASN A 158 21.03 -12.15 7.18
N LYS A 159 20.23 -11.41 6.38
CA LYS A 159 20.38 -9.94 6.24
C LYS A 159 19.49 -9.15 7.21
N ILE A 160 18.45 -9.78 7.79
CA ILE A 160 17.41 -9.13 8.59
C ILE A 160 17.39 -9.69 9.99
N ASN A 161 17.30 -8.82 10.99
CA ASN A 161 17.33 -9.18 12.41
C ASN A 161 15.95 -9.56 12.99
N GLY A 162 14.86 -9.15 12.34
CA GLY A 162 13.49 -9.52 12.71
C GLY A 162 12.49 -9.06 11.66
N ILE A 163 11.35 -9.74 11.55
CA ILE A 163 10.27 -9.36 10.66
C ILE A 163 8.92 -9.41 11.35
N ILE A 164 8.05 -8.47 10.98
CA ILE A 164 6.67 -8.37 11.40
C ILE A 164 5.81 -8.47 10.16
N LEU A 165 4.90 -9.43 10.15
CA LEU A 165 4.02 -9.77 9.03
C LEU A 165 2.57 -9.52 9.46
N ALA A 166 2.03 -8.35 9.10
CA ALA A 166 0.62 -8.02 9.34
C ALA A 166 -0.20 -8.50 8.14
N GLU A 167 -0.89 -9.61 8.32
CA GLU A 167 -1.82 -10.24 7.36
C GLU A 167 -1.27 -10.33 5.93
N PRO A 168 -0.18 -11.07 5.67
CA PRO A 168 0.22 -11.37 4.30
C PRO A 168 -0.91 -12.07 3.56
N GLY A 169 -1.15 -11.69 2.29
CA GLY A 169 -2.26 -12.25 1.51
C GLY A 169 -2.04 -13.69 1.04
N GLY A 170 -0.81 -14.22 1.22
CA GLY A 170 -0.40 -15.57 0.84
C GLY A 170 1.06 -15.59 0.41
N ILE A 171 1.89 -16.42 1.07
CA ILE A 171 3.34 -16.47 0.84
C ILE A 171 3.76 -17.43 -0.29
N ASN A 172 2.76 -18.04 -0.95
CA ASN A 172 2.90 -18.74 -2.22
C ASN A 172 1.57 -18.65 -2.99
N LYS A 173 1.60 -19.00 -4.28
CA LYS A 173 0.43 -18.88 -5.17
C LYS A 173 -0.80 -19.63 -4.63
N LYS A 174 -0.62 -20.83 -4.07
CA LYS A 174 -1.73 -21.62 -3.52
C LYS A 174 -2.43 -20.90 -2.36
N LEU A 175 -1.66 -20.36 -1.41
CA LEU A 175 -2.20 -19.61 -0.27
C LEU A 175 -2.83 -18.29 -0.72
N LEU A 176 -2.23 -17.61 -1.72
CA LEU A 176 -2.83 -16.40 -2.28
C LEU A 176 -4.19 -16.68 -2.91
N ASP A 177 -4.32 -17.78 -3.66
CA ASP A 177 -5.61 -18.18 -4.25
C ASP A 177 -6.66 -18.51 -3.18
N GLU A 178 -6.25 -19.26 -2.13
CA GLU A 178 -7.13 -19.59 -1.00
C GLU A 178 -7.60 -18.31 -0.27
N TYR A 179 -6.71 -17.33 -0.06
CA TYR A 179 -7.07 -16.05 0.52
C TYR A 179 -8.02 -15.26 -0.38
N GLY A 180 -7.73 -15.22 -1.70
CA GLY A 180 -8.54 -14.51 -2.69
C GLY A 180 -9.97 -15.05 -2.81
N GLU A 181 -10.17 -16.36 -2.59
CA GLU A 181 -11.52 -16.97 -2.58
C GLU A 181 -12.35 -16.53 -1.37
N SER A 182 -11.71 -16.25 -0.24
CA SER A 182 -12.35 -15.88 1.02
C SER A 182 -12.42 -14.37 1.25
N SER A 183 -11.57 -13.59 0.57
CA SER A 183 -11.50 -12.13 0.69
C SER A 183 -12.44 -11.42 -0.28
N ARG A 184 -12.30 -10.11 -0.38
CA ARG A 184 -13.08 -9.28 -1.31
C ARG A 184 -13.08 -9.91 -2.71
N LYS A 185 -14.23 -10.33 -3.20
CA LYS A 185 -14.39 -10.69 -4.61
C LYS A 185 -14.25 -9.41 -5.44
N ILE A 186 -13.06 -9.18 -5.98
CA ILE A 186 -12.74 -8.03 -6.85
C ILE A 186 -13.35 -8.24 -8.25
N ASN A 187 -14.57 -8.76 -8.35
CA ASN A 187 -15.37 -8.69 -9.59
C ASN A 187 -15.76 -7.25 -9.93
N LEU A 188 -15.61 -6.34 -8.97
CA LEU A 188 -15.81 -4.91 -9.16
C LEU A 188 -14.80 -4.29 -10.14
N LEU A 189 -13.59 -4.82 -10.22
CA LEU A 189 -12.54 -4.27 -11.11
C LEU A 189 -12.89 -4.41 -12.61
N SER A 190 -13.47 -5.53 -13.03
CA SER A 190 -13.85 -5.72 -14.43
C SER A 190 -15.08 -4.90 -14.83
N GLU A 191 -16.06 -4.71 -13.92
CA GLU A 191 -17.24 -3.89 -14.19
C GLU A 191 -16.96 -2.40 -14.11
N ILE A 192 -16.16 -1.95 -13.13
CA ILE A 192 -15.80 -0.54 -12.99
C ILE A 192 -14.83 -0.13 -14.10
N THR A 193 -13.88 -0.95 -14.49
CA THR A 193 -13.00 -0.62 -15.62
C THR A 193 -13.76 -0.57 -16.94
N SER A 194 -14.74 -1.43 -17.19
CA SER A 194 -15.54 -1.37 -18.41
C SER A 194 -16.47 -0.15 -18.46
N ASN A 195 -17.07 0.25 -17.33
CA ASN A 195 -18.00 1.40 -17.28
C ASN A 195 -17.27 2.74 -17.15
N LEU A 196 -16.06 2.80 -16.55
CA LEU A 196 -15.24 4.00 -16.46
C LEU A 196 -14.58 4.38 -17.81
N PHE A 197 -14.55 3.50 -18.82
CA PHE A 197 -14.13 3.86 -20.18
C PHE A 197 -14.94 5.03 -20.76
N TYR A 198 -16.21 5.17 -20.37
CA TYR A 198 -17.05 6.30 -20.82
C TYR A 198 -16.73 7.61 -20.09
N ILE A 199 -16.17 7.58 -18.89
CA ILE A 199 -15.72 8.78 -18.17
C ILE A 199 -14.46 9.35 -18.79
N ASP A 200 -13.61 8.54 -19.43
CA ASP A 200 -12.41 9.01 -20.16
C ASP A 200 -12.71 10.01 -21.27
N GLN A 201 -13.93 10.01 -21.81
CA GLN A 201 -14.34 10.97 -22.82
C GLN A 201 -14.52 12.40 -22.28
N PHE A 202 -14.62 12.54 -20.94
CA PHE A 202 -14.73 13.82 -20.26
C PHE A 202 -13.43 14.28 -19.58
N LEU A 203 -12.43 13.38 -19.48
CA LEU A 203 -11.11 13.71 -18.96
C LEU A 203 -10.27 14.28 -20.10
N THR A 204 -10.23 15.60 -20.17
CA THR A 204 -9.57 16.31 -21.24
C THR A 204 -8.04 16.20 -21.16
N GLY A 205 -7.49 15.50 -22.06
CA GLY A 205 -6.40 15.74 -22.99
C GLY A 205 -4.95 15.79 -22.51
N LYS A 206 -4.60 15.95 -21.22
CA LYS A 206 -3.16 16.03 -20.84
C LYS A 206 -2.75 15.20 -19.65
N GLU A 207 -3.66 14.42 -19.16
CA GLU A 207 -3.32 13.38 -18.20
C GLU A 207 -2.56 12.26 -18.95
N ASN A 208 -1.43 11.83 -18.38
CA ASN A 208 -0.78 10.64 -18.89
C ASN A 208 -1.59 9.38 -18.53
N GLN A 209 -1.36 8.30 -19.25
CA GLN A 209 -2.10 7.05 -19.07
C GLN A 209 -2.05 6.52 -17.63
N HIS A 210 -0.91 6.64 -16.93
CA HIS A 210 -0.79 6.24 -15.53
C HIS A 210 -1.69 7.07 -14.62
N ALA A 211 -1.76 8.39 -14.82
CA ALA A 211 -2.61 9.25 -14.01
C ALA A 211 -4.09 8.87 -14.13
N ILE A 212 -4.56 8.57 -15.36
CA ILE A 212 -5.94 8.13 -15.61
C ILE A 212 -6.23 6.80 -14.93
N LEU A 213 -5.36 5.81 -15.08
CA LEU A 213 -5.51 4.49 -14.47
C LEU A 213 -5.47 4.56 -12.94
N ASP A 214 -4.53 5.33 -12.37
CA ASP A 214 -4.39 5.51 -10.93
C ASP A 214 -5.61 6.20 -10.32
N TYR A 215 -6.19 7.18 -11.02
CA TYR A 215 -7.43 7.85 -10.60
C TYR A 215 -8.61 6.86 -10.55
N LYS A 216 -8.79 6.07 -11.60
CA LYS A 216 -9.82 5.04 -11.66
C LYS A 216 -9.69 4.03 -10.53
N MET A 217 -8.46 3.57 -10.26
CA MET A 217 -8.18 2.66 -9.16
C MET A 217 -8.46 3.30 -7.80
N GLY A 218 -8.11 4.57 -7.60
CA GLY A 218 -8.40 5.32 -6.39
C GLY A 218 -9.91 5.41 -6.11
N ILE A 219 -10.72 5.70 -7.15
CA ILE A 219 -12.18 5.69 -7.03
C ILE A 219 -12.68 4.29 -6.65
N SER A 220 -12.24 3.25 -7.38
CA SER A 220 -12.63 1.87 -7.11
C SER A 220 -12.31 1.46 -5.67
N SER A 221 -11.11 1.78 -5.19
CA SER A 221 -10.69 1.51 -3.82
C SER A 221 -11.55 2.21 -2.79
N SER A 222 -12.03 3.44 -3.08
CA SER A 222 -12.89 4.20 -2.18
C SER A 222 -14.29 3.59 -1.99
N PHE A 223 -14.76 2.75 -2.90
CA PHE A 223 -16.04 2.05 -2.81
C PHE A 223 -15.95 0.62 -2.23
N SER A 224 -14.74 0.11 -1.97
CA SER A 224 -14.55 -1.26 -1.51
C SER A 224 -14.86 -1.50 -0.02
N TYR A 225 -15.36 -0.50 0.70
CA TYR A 225 -15.70 -0.57 2.13
C TYR A 225 -17.16 -0.95 2.37
N ALA A 226 -17.63 -2.04 1.77
CA ALA A 226 -18.96 -2.52 2.07
C ALA A 226 -19.04 -2.95 3.55
N LYS A 227 -20.05 -2.45 4.25
CA LYS A 227 -20.29 -2.84 5.65
C LYS A 227 -20.49 -4.35 5.73
N GLY A 228 -19.74 -5.03 6.60
CA GLY A 228 -19.79 -6.48 6.77
C GLY A 228 -18.88 -7.26 5.82
N ASN A 229 -17.84 -6.62 5.23
CA ASN A 229 -16.83 -7.32 4.47
C ASN A 229 -16.06 -8.33 5.34
N ASP A 230 -15.61 -9.43 4.73
CA ASP A 230 -14.97 -10.53 5.46
C ASP A 230 -13.55 -10.19 5.94
N GLU A 231 -12.91 -9.15 5.41
CA GLU A 231 -11.62 -8.64 5.89
C GLU A 231 -11.75 -7.72 7.11
N GLY A 232 -12.99 -7.41 7.54
CA GLY A 232 -13.25 -6.57 8.72
C GLY A 232 -12.76 -5.14 8.60
N ILE A 233 -12.72 -4.58 7.38
CA ILE A 233 -12.27 -3.20 7.14
C ILE A 233 -13.33 -2.24 7.69
N GLU A 234 -12.91 -1.33 8.59
CA GLU A 234 -13.81 -0.44 9.33
C GLU A 234 -14.28 0.77 8.51
N GLY A 235 -13.52 1.14 7.47
CA GLY A 235 -13.83 2.29 6.62
C GLY A 235 -12.70 2.62 5.65
N PRO A 236 -12.78 3.76 4.94
CA PRO A 236 -11.72 4.20 4.05
C PRO A 236 -10.45 4.58 4.83
N SER A 237 -9.32 4.04 4.43
CA SER A 237 -8.00 4.47 4.86
C SER A 237 -7.41 5.47 3.86
N PRO A 238 -6.59 6.43 4.31
CA PRO A 238 -6.02 7.44 3.42
C PRO A 238 -4.93 6.84 2.52
N PHE A 239 -4.86 7.35 1.30
CA PHE A 239 -3.75 7.13 0.37
C PHE A 239 -3.46 8.41 -0.40
N TRP A 240 -2.26 8.57 -0.95
CA TRP A 240 -1.94 9.66 -1.86
C TRP A 240 -2.33 9.35 -3.28
N ARG A 241 -1.88 8.19 -3.77
CA ARG A 241 -2.10 7.77 -5.15
C ARG A 241 -1.91 6.27 -5.31
N MET A 242 -2.85 5.61 -5.95
CA MET A 242 -2.75 4.19 -6.28
C MET A 242 -1.88 3.98 -7.53
N GLY A 243 -1.07 2.93 -7.54
CA GLY A 243 -0.23 2.53 -8.67
C GLY A 243 -0.84 1.36 -9.43
N THR A 244 -1.67 1.64 -10.45
CA THR A 244 -2.40 0.59 -11.19
C THR A 244 -1.48 -0.30 -12.00
N ALA A 245 -0.48 0.26 -12.68
CA ALA A 245 0.42 -0.50 -13.54
C ALA A 245 1.25 -1.54 -12.76
N VAL A 246 1.65 -1.23 -11.51
CA VAL A 246 2.37 -2.20 -10.67
C VAL A 246 1.45 -3.30 -10.17
N LEU A 247 0.20 -2.99 -9.84
CA LEU A 247 -0.80 -4.00 -9.49
C LEU A 247 -1.02 -4.97 -10.66
N ASP A 248 -1.30 -4.46 -11.86
CA ASP A 248 -1.48 -5.27 -13.07
C ASP A 248 -0.25 -6.13 -13.40
N GLY A 249 0.95 -5.58 -13.21
CA GLY A 249 2.21 -6.30 -13.40
C GLY A 249 2.34 -7.50 -12.47
N PHE A 250 2.11 -7.33 -11.16
CA PHE A 250 2.21 -8.43 -10.20
C PHE A 250 1.06 -9.43 -10.28
N VAL A 251 -0.16 -9.00 -10.63
CA VAL A 251 -1.26 -9.93 -10.95
C VAL A 251 -0.86 -10.81 -12.14
N SER A 252 -0.33 -10.21 -13.21
CA SER A 252 0.14 -10.95 -14.38
C SER A 252 1.26 -11.96 -14.06
N ILE A 253 2.23 -11.58 -13.21
CA ILE A 253 3.29 -12.49 -12.74
C ILE A 253 2.67 -13.64 -11.95
N SER A 254 1.77 -13.34 -11.02
CA SER A 254 1.11 -14.36 -10.20
C SER A 254 0.31 -15.36 -11.01
N GLU A 255 -0.40 -14.90 -12.05
CA GLU A 255 -1.25 -15.75 -12.89
C GLU A 255 -0.46 -16.58 -13.90
N ASN A 256 0.57 -16.00 -14.50
CA ASN A 256 1.30 -16.64 -15.60
C ASN A 256 2.53 -17.45 -15.14
N GLU A 257 3.23 -17.00 -14.09
CA GLU A 257 4.47 -17.58 -13.61
C GLU A 257 4.30 -18.27 -12.26
N GLY A 258 3.33 -17.83 -11.45
CA GLY A 258 3.22 -18.20 -10.05
C GLY A 258 4.36 -17.64 -9.20
N PHE A 259 4.33 -17.93 -7.90
CA PHE A 259 5.44 -17.60 -6.99
C PHE A 259 5.43 -18.52 -5.77
N ASP A 260 6.62 -18.70 -5.17
CA ASP A 260 6.79 -19.43 -3.91
C ASP A 260 7.89 -18.78 -3.08
N PHE A 261 7.51 -18.14 -1.99
CA PHE A 261 8.44 -17.49 -1.04
C PHE A 261 8.74 -18.38 0.17
N THR A 262 8.49 -19.70 0.08
CA THR A 262 8.60 -20.61 1.25
C THR A 262 9.86 -21.48 1.26
N THR A 263 10.57 -21.57 0.15
CA THR A 263 11.61 -22.58 -0.11
C THR A 263 12.80 -22.54 0.86
N ASN A 264 13.11 -21.37 1.42
CA ASN A 264 14.27 -21.20 2.32
C ASN A 264 13.90 -20.63 3.70
N LEU A 265 12.63 -20.44 4.02
CA LEU A 265 12.20 -19.79 5.27
C LEU A 265 12.70 -20.51 6.52
N MET A 266 12.89 -21.84 6.48
CA MET A 266 13.50 -22.62 7.55
C MET A 266 14.96 -22.25 7.85
N LYS A 267 15.65 -21.53 6.94
CA LYS A 267 17.01 -21.01 7.16
C LYS A 267 16.99 -19.69 7.96
N TYR A 268 15.85 -19.02 8.04
CA TYR A 268 15.69 -17.83 8.86
C TYR A 268 15.49 -18.24 10.32
N ASN A 269 16.45 -17.94 11.17
CA ASN A 269 16.49 -18.43 12.55
C ASN A 269 15.85 -17.49 13.57
N THR A 270 15.67 -16.22 13.20
CA THR A 270 15.03 -15.24 14.08
C THR A 270 13.52 -15.49 14.19
N LYS A 271 12.96 -15.23 15.34
CA LYS A 271 11.51 -15.28 15.56
C LYS A 271 10.79 -14.32 14.60
N VAL A 272 9.71 -14.79 13.99
CA VAL A 272 8.83 -14.01 13.11
C VAL A 272 7.56 -13.67 13.87
N LEU A 273 7.13 -12.42 13.83
CA LEU A 273 5.85 -11.98 14.39
C LEU A 273 4.79 -11.90 13.30
N PHE A 274 3.73 -12.71 13.42
CA PHE A 274 2.50 -12.58 12.62
C PHE A 274 1.47 -11.79 13.42
N LEU A 275 0.82 -10.83 12.77
CA LEU A 275 -0.33 -10.09 13.31
C LEU A 275 -1.55 -10.40 12.46
N PHE A 276 -2.69 -10.60 13.11
CA PHE A 276 -3.99 -10.70 12.42
C PHE A 276 -5.06 -9.94 13.22
N GLY A 277 -6.03 -9.36 12.50
CA GLY A 277 -7.15 -8.64 13.09
C GLY A 277 -8.27 -9.58 13.54
N GLU A 278 -8.80 -9.36 14.75
CA GLU A 278 -9.92 -10.14 15.30
C GLU A 278 -11.13 -10.18 14.37
N MET A 279 -11.37 -9.08 13.63
CA MET A 279 -12.54 -8.93 12.75
C MET A 279 -12.29 -9.47 11.33
N ASN A 280 -11.06 -9.82 10.98
CA ASN A 280 -10.74 -10.37 9.66
C ASN A 280 -11.04 -11.87 9.61
N LYS A 281 -12.16 -12.23 8.99
CA LYS A 281 -12.59 -13.62 8.83
C LYS A 281 -11.87 -14.33 7.67
N SER A 282 -11.42 -13.57 6.67
CA SER A 282 -10.72 -14.10 5.50
C SER A 282 -9.33 -14.59 5.85
N TYR A 283 -8.61 -13.85 6.69
CA TYR A 283 -7.27 -14.22 7.14
C TYR A 283 -7.30 -15.04 8.44
N GLY A 284 -7.66 -14.44 9.54
CA GLY A 284 -7.83 -15.06 10.86
C GLY A 284 -6.65 -15.90 11.36
N TYR A 285 -6.79 -16.47 12.57
CA TYR A 285 -5.76 -17.30 13.18
C TYR A 285 -5.40 -18.55 12.38
N SER A 286 -6.40 -19.20 11.78
CA SER A 286 -6.17 -20.46 11.02
C SER A 286 -5.31 -20.23 9.79
N PHE A 287 -5.46 -19.11 9.11
CA PHE A 287 -4.67 -18.78 7.94
C PHE A 287 -3.24 -18.34 8.35
N ALA A 288 -3.12 -17.47 9.37
CA ALA A 288 -1.83 -17.12 9.94
C ALA A 288 -1.02 -18.35 10.35
N ARG A 289 -1.68 -19.35 10.96
CA ARG A 289 -1.04 -20.60 11.34
C ARG A 289 -0.55 -21.43 10.15
N LYS A 290 -1.29 -21.46 9.04
CA LYS A 290 -0.85 -22.14 7.81
C LYS A 290 0.45 -21.54 7.28
N GLU A 291 0.56 -20.22 7.29
CA GLU A 291 1.78 -19.54 6.86
C GLU A 291 2.93 -19.71 7.87
N ALA A 292 2.63 -19.60 9.15
CA ALA A 292 3.61 -19.74 10.22
C ALA A 292 4.32 -21.11 10.23
N MET A 293 3.68 -22.17 9.72
CA MET A 293 4.28 -23.51 9.62
C MET A 293 5.51 -23.57 8.70
N TYR A 294 5.69 -22.61 7.81
CA TYR A 294 6.87 -22.53 6.93
C TYR A 294 8.10 -21.93 7.64
N PHE A 295 7.93 -21.39 8.85
CA PHE A 295 9.01 -20.75 9.61
C PHE A 295 9.45 -21.64 10.78
N ARG A 296 10.73 -21.56 11.12
CA ARG A 296 11.30 -22.29 12.26
C ARG A 296 10.76 -21.80 13.60
N ASN A 297 10.56 -20.49 13.71
CA ASN A 297 10.15 -19.83 14.95
C ASN A 297 9.17 -18.70 14.60
N ALA A 298 7.90 -18.89 14.84
CA ALA A 298 6.83 -17.93 14.57
C ALA A 298 5.98 -17.70 15.82
N GLN A 299 5.67 -16.45 16.07
CA GLN A 299 4.70 -15.98 17.05
C GLN A 299 3.49 -15.41 16.30
N ILE A 300 2.28 -15.74 16.74
CA ILE A 300 1.03 -15.26 16.12
C ILE A 300 0.27 -14.50 17.19
N GLU A 301 -0.03 -13.22 16.92
CA GLU A 301 -0.73 -12.33 17.83
C GLU A 301 -1.99 -11.76 17.19
N GLU A 302 -3.07 -11.76 17.97
CA GLU A 302 -4.35 -11.18 17.57
C GLU A 302 -4.44 -9.71 17.96
N VAL A 303 -4.79 -8.86 17.00
CA VAL A 303 -5.07 -7.44 17.24
C VAL A 303 -6.58 -7.28 17.43
N LYS A 304 -6.99 -6.87 18.64
CA LYS A 304 -8.40 -6.74 19.02
C LYS A 304 -9.09 -5.55 18.37
N GLY A 305 -10.38 -5.73 18.03
CA GLY A 305 -11.29 -4.69 17.60
C GLY A 305 -10.99 -4.13 16.22
N THR A 306 -10.31 -4.87 15.35
CA THR A 306 -9.95 -4.42 14.00
C THR A 306 -9.87 -5.56 13.00
N GLY A 307 -9.87 -5.21 11.71
CA GLY A 307 -9.64 -6.11 10.59
C GLY A 307 -8.33 -5.80 9.87
N HIS A 308 -8.35 -5.90 8.53
CA HIS A 308 -7.16 -5.81 7.68
C HIS A 308 -6.37 -4.50 7.83
N GLU A 309 -7.06 -3.37 8.01
CA GLU A 309 -6.42 -2.04 8.13
C GLU A 309 -6.02 -1.69 9.57
N MET A 310 -5.57 -2.70 10.35
CA MET A 310 -5.25 -2.58 11.78
C MET A 310 -4.26 -1.46 12.11
N ILE A 311 -3.26 -1.21 11.27
CA ILE A 311 -2.23 -0.19 11.49
C ILE A 311 -2.83 1.21 11.46
N TYR A 312 -3.83 1.43 10.61
CA TYR A 312 -4.51 2.72 10.53
C TYR A 312 -5.53 2.91 11.64
N PHE A 313 -6.43 1.94 11.82
CA PHE A 313 -7.59 2.09 12.72
C PHE A 313 -7.28 1.79 14.18
N LYS A 314 -6.29 0.91 14.47
CA LYS A 314 -6.01 0.40 15.83
C LYS A 314 -4.53 0.33 16.15
N TRP A 315 -3.80 1.37 15.76
CA TRP A 315 -2.36 1.45 16.09
C TRP A 315 -2.10 1.31 17.59
N GLU A 316 -2.95 1.84 18.44
CA GLU A 316 -2.86 1.72 19.89
C GLU A 316 -2.87 0.25 20.40
N ASN A 317 -3.47 -0.68 19.62
CA ASN A 317 -3.48 -2.11 19.92
C ASN A 317 -2.31 -2.84 19.22
N VAL A 318 -1.85 -2.36 18.07
CA VAL A 318 -0.71 -2.92 17.32
C VAL A 318 0.62 -2.55 17.97
N HIS A 319 0.79 -1.29 18.35
CA HIS A 319 2.05 -0.72 18.81
C HIS A 319 2.68 -1.49 19.98
N PRO A 320 1.97 -1.83 21.08
CA PRO A 320 2.57 -2.55 22.22
C PRO A 320 3.11 -3.93 21.81
N ILE A 321 2.42 -4.64 20.91
CA ILE A 321 2.83 -5.97 20.44
C ILE A 321 4.10 -5.86 19.59
N VAL A 322 4.12 -4.91 18.67
CA VAL A 322 5.26 -4.63 17.79
C VAL A 322 6.47 -4.19 18.61
N LEU A 323 6.28 -3.25 19.54
CA LEU A 323 7.34 -2.72 20.39
C LEU A 323 7.95 -3.80 21.28
N PHE A 324 7.12 -4.68 21.88
CA PHE A 324 7.60 -5.81 22.66
C PHE A 324 8.51 -6.73 21.83
N TYR A 325 8.04 -7.13 20.64
CA TYR A 325 8.80 -7.98 19.72
C TYR A 325 10.14 -7.33 19.29
N LEU A 326 10.11 -6.06 18.92
CA LEU A 326 11.32 -5.34 18.50
C LEU A 326 12.34 -5.24 19.65
N ASN A 327 11.90 -4.97 20.87
CA ASN A 327 12.77 -4.86 22.04
C ASN A 327 13.40 -6.18 22.47
N GLU A 328 12.77 -7.33 22.20
CA GLU A 328 13.40 -8.63 22.41
C GLU A 328 14.59 -8.89 21.47
N LEU A 329 14.63 -8.23 20.33
CA LEU A 329 15.63 -8.45 19.27
C LEU A 329 16.62 -7.28 19.09
N LYS A 330 16.35 -6.15 19.77
CA LYS A 330 17.15 -4.90 19.72
C LYS A 330 18.57 -5.07 20.25
#